data_292a487834c8994a393c6def500ddcea
#
_entry.id   292a487834c8994a393c6def500ddcea
#
_cell.length_a   1.000
_cell.length_b   1.000
_cell.length_c   1.000
_cell.angle_alpha   90.00
_cell.angle_beta   90.00
_cell.angle_gamma   90.00
#
_symmetry.space_group_name_H-M   'P 1'
#
loop_
_entity.id
_entity.type
_entity.pdbx_description
1 polymer ?
#
loop_
_entity_poly.entity_id
_entity_poly.type
_entity_poly.pdbx_seq_one_letter_code
_entity_poly.pdbx_strand_id
1 'polypeptide(L)'
;MLRRIFRHDMTILGDVAQALGKEVHGHVSFRVGGPVEPVLEVLGEREAVTFAAQAAGRFPAVAQVRVADDAALTKELAHLRSLPGVEGAEVFRANAVYKDAHSSVRELGDIELDALDWRLVRRLLKDGRASYADLARQVGLSQAAARSRVVRLLDSGVVHVTALVEPSAVGANEQLGFGLCCRGDADALGAALANMSRVSFLASGFGRYDVIGSITAPDRCRLVEALEAVRGTVGVGNVETWEYLRVSKERRGGDRPEGWGPL
;
A
#
# COMPACT_ATOMS: atom_id res chain seq x y z
N MET A 1 -7.15 -30.76 0.98
CA MET A 1 -5.93 -30.17 1.57
C MET A 1 -6.01 -28.65 1.73
N LEU A 2 -6.68 -27.90 0.87
CA LEU A 2 -6.85 -26.43 0.94
C LEU A 2 -7.66 -25.91 2.16
N ARG A 3 -8.58 -26.70 2.72
CA ARG A 3 -9.43 -26.27 3.85
C ARG A 3 -8.71 -26.13 5.21
N ARG A 4 -7.49 -26.61 5.37
CA ARG A 4 -6.75 -26.59 6.65
C ARG A 4 -5.78 -25.42 6.77
N ILE A 5 -5.33 -24.84 5.67
CA ILE A 5 -4.38 -23.72 5.61
C ILE A 5 -5.08 -22.38 5.95
N PHE A 6 -6.40 -22.28 5.72
CA PHE A 6 -7.13 -21.02 5.77
C PHE A 6 -7.75 -20.64 7.13
N ARG A 7 -7.42 -21.29 8.22
CA ARG A 7 -8.13 -21.03 9.50
C ARG A 7 -7.46 -20.02 10.43
N HIS A 8 -6.17 -19.70 10.29
CA HIS A 8 -5.46 -18.84 11.23
C HIS A 8 -4.74 -17.63 10.61
N ASP A 9 -4.40 -17.64 9.33
CA ASP A 9 -3.51 -16.61 8.73
C ASP A 9 -4.19 -15.79 7.61
N MET A 10 -5.52 -15.79 7.52
CA MET A 10 -6.25 -15.07 6.49
C MET A 10 -7.26 -14.10 7.11
N THR A 11 -7.02 -12.81 6.95
CA THR A 11 -7.97 -11.75 7.27
C THR A 11 -8.69 -11.33 6.00
N ILE A 12 -10.02 -11.29 6.00
CA ILE A 12 -10.80 -10.73 4.90
C ILE A 12 -11.19 -9.31 5.28
N LEU A 13 -10.68 -8.36 4.53
CA LEU A 13 -10.97 -6.94 4.70
C LEU A 13 -11.61 -6.39 3.44
N GLY A 14 -12.46 -5.40 3.61
CA GLY A 14 -12.84 -4.52 2.52
C GLY A 14 -11.72 -3.54 2.25
N ASP A 15 -11.50 -3.22 1.00
CA ASP A 15 -10.62 -2.14 0.57
C ASP A 15 -11.37 -1.20 -0.38
N VAL A 16 -10.93 0.03 -0.46
CA VAL A 16 -11.55 1.05 -1.29
C VAL A 16 -10.55 1.49 -2.34
N ALA A 17 -11.03 1.64 -3.57
CA ALA A 17 -10.20 2.11 -4.66
C ALA A 17 -9.48 3.41 -4.28
N GLN A 18 -8.17 3.46 -4.55
CA GLN A 18 -7.32 4.61 -4.23
C GLN A 18 -7.85 5.93 -4.84
N ALA A 19 -8.55 5.84 -5.97
CA ALA A 19 -9.16 6.99 -6.63
C ALA A 19 -10.24 7.69 -5.79
N LEU A 20 -10.85 7.01 -4.81
CA LEU A 20 -11.84 7.64 -3.89
C LEU A 20 -11.19 8.37 -2.74
N GLY A 21 -10.03 7.94 -2.29
CA GLY A 21 -9.24 8.68 -1.34
C GLY A 21 -8.30 9.59 -2.11
N LYS A 22 -8.54 10.89 -2.12
CA LYS A 22 -7.59 11.89 -2.62
C LYS A 22 -6.36 11.92 -1.69
N GLU A 23 -5.65 10.79 -1.61
CA GLU A 23 -4.54 10.61 -0.68
C GLU A 23 -3.23 10.88 -1.39
N VAL A 24 -2.35 11.57 -0.68
CA VAL A 24 -0.96 11.75 -1.10
C VAL A 24 -0.12 10.64 -0.48
N HIS A 25 0.62 9.94 -1.32
CA HIS A 25 1.52 8.86 -0.93
C HIS A 25 2.96 9.35 -0.98
N GLY A 26 3.66 9.16 0.13
CA GLY A 26 5.09 9.43 0.25
C GLY A 26 5.87 8.18 0.63
N HIS A 27 6.99 7.92 -0.03
CA HIS A 27 7.99 6.98 0.46
C HIS A 27 9.14 7.78 1.08
N VAL A 28 9.48 7.46 2.31
CA VAL A 28 10.48 8.17 3.09
C VAL A 28 11.62 7.23 3.43
N SER A 29 12.83 7.61 3.06
CA SER A 29 14.06 6.87 3.35
C SER A 29 14.89 7.64 4.37
N PHE A 30 15.20 7.03 5.51
CA PHE A 30 15.82 7.70 6.65
C PHE A 30 17.32 7.39 6.76
N ARG A 31 18.11 8.44 6.99
CA ARG A 31 19.45 8.30 7.59
C ARG A 31 19.30 8.33 9.10
N VAL A 32 19.81 7.32 9.76
CA VAL A 32 19.70 7.14 11.20
C VAL A 32 21.10 7.01 11.79
N GLY A 33 21.38 7.81 12.80
CA GLY A 33 22.59 7.72 13.59
C GLY A 33 22.38 6.84 14.83
N GLY A 34 23.00 5.66 14.82
CA GLY A 34 22.87 4.70 15.91
C GLY A 34 21.82 3.60 15.64
N PRO A 35 21.22 3.02 16.70
CA PRO A 35 20.23 1.95 16.56
C PRO A 35 18.95 2.41 15.82
N VAL A 36 18.46 1.58 14.91
CA VAL A 36 17.27 1.88 14.08
C VAL A 36 15.97 1.62 14.83
N GLU A 37 15.98 0.70 15.79
CA GLU A 37 14.79 0.23 16.51
C GLU A 37 13.93 1.34 17.10
N PRO A 38 14.47 2.33 17.85
CA PRO A 38 13.64 3.39 18.41
C PRO A 38 12.90 4.22 17.36
N VAL A 39 13.52 4.41 16.18
CA VAL A 39 12.86 5.11 15.07
C VAL A 39 11.71 4.27 14.52
N LEU A 40 11.91 2.95 14.36
CA LEU A 40 10.87 2.03 13.86
C LEU A 40 9.69 1.91 14.82
N GLU A 41 9.93 1.91 16.13
CA GLU A 41 8.87 1.91 17.15
C GLU A 41 7.95 3.13 16.98
N VAL A 42 8.53 4.33 16.88
CA VAL A 42 7.75 5.56 16.66
C VAL A 42 7.02 5.53 15.31
N LEU A 43 7.69 5.08 14.24
CA LEU A 43 7.03 4.92 12.92
C LEU A 43 5.86 3.94 13.00
N GLY A 44 6.00 2.87 13.81
CA GLY A 44 4.95 1.87 14.03
C GLY A 44 3.69 2.44 14.65
N GLU A 45 3.79 3.41 15.55
CA GLU A 45 2.67 4.03 16.26
C GLU A 45 1.95 5.10 15.43
N ARG A 46 2.60 5.67 14.41
CA ARG A 46 2.04 6.79 13.65
C ARG A 46 0.95 6.34 12.69
N GLU A 47 -0.19 7.01 12.77
CA GLU A 47 -1.35 6.71 11.94
C GLU A 47 -1.10 6.96 10.45
N ALA A 48 -0.39 8.03 10.09
CA ALA A 48 -0.04 8.36 8.72
C ALA A 48 0.94 7.36 8.07
N VAL A 49 1.69 6.60 8.87
CA VAL A 49 2.64 5.59 8.37
C VAL A 49 1.89 4.29 8.10
N THR A 50 1.88 3.85 6.86
CA THR A 50 1.21 2.61 6.43
C THR A 50 2.15 1.43 6.32
N PHE A 51 3.45 1.70 6.11
CA PHE A 51 4.51 0.70 6.06
C PHE A 51 5.76 1.26 6.72
N ALA A 52 6.47 0.45 7.51
CA ALA A 52 7.78 0.77 8.05
C ALA A 52 8.64 -0.48 8.12
N ALA A 53 9.88 -0.37 7.69
CA ALA A 53 10.82 -1.48 7.70
C ALA A 53 12.26 -1.03 8.00
N GLN A 54 13.00 -1.88 8.69
CA GLN A 54 14.45 -1.86 8.70
C GLN A 54 14.96 -2.39 7.36
N ALA A 55 15.92 -1.70 6.78
CA ALA A 55 16.46 -2.07 5.49
C ALA A 55 17.98 -2.19 5.50
N ALA A 56 18.50 -3.08 4.66
CA ALA A 56 19.90 -3.09 4.28
C ALA A 56 20.06 -2.32 2.96
N GLY A 57 20.97 -1.36 2.95
CA GLY A 57 21.23 -0.50 1.81
C GLY A 57 21.70 0.87 2.26
N ARG A 58 21.45 1.87 1.41
CA ARG A 58 21.84 3.27 1.70
C ARG A 58 21.12 3.87 2.92
N PHE A 59 19.87 3.46 3.14
CA PHE A 59 19.01 3.95 4.20
C PHE A 59 18.63 2.81 5.13
N PRO A 60 18.97 2.87 6.41
CA PRO A 60 18.70 1.79 7.36
C PRO A 60 17.22 1.67 7.77
N ALA A 61 16.41 2.69 7.50
CA ALA A 61 14.95 2.64 7.70
C ALA A 61 14.22 3.26 6.51
N VAL A 62 13.07 2.68 6.19
CA VAL A 62 12.15 3.20 5.17
C VAL A 62 10.72 3.17 5.69
N ALA A 63 9.90 4.10 5.24
CA ALA A 63 8.48 4.13 5.55
C ALA A 63 7.65 4.58 4.33
N GLN A 64 6.40 4.13 4.28
CA GLN A 64 5.37 4.70 3.41
C GLN A 64 4.40 5.51 4.26
N VAL A 65 4.06 6.69 3.78
CA VAL A 65 3.15 7.64 4.43
C VAL A 65 1.97 7.89 3.51
N ARG A 66 0.76 7.86 4.07
CA ARG A 66 -0.48 8.25 3.39
C ARG A 66 -1.16 9.35 4.17
N VAL A 67 -1.46 10.45 3.51
CA VAL A 67 -2.07 11.65 4.09
C VAL A 67 -3.07 12.26 3.11
N ALA A 68 -3.92 13.17 3.61
CA ALA A 68 -5.00 13.74 2.82
C ALA A 68 -4.51 14.65 1.68
N ASP A 69 -3.41 15.39 1.88
CA ASP A 69 -2.89 16.38 0.94
C ASP A 69 -1.39 16.64 1.13
N ASP A 70 -0.81 17.46 0.25
CA ASP A 70 0.62 17.80 0.31
C ASP A 70 0.98 18.67 1.53
N ALA A 71 0.05 19.43 2.09
CA ALA A 71 0.27 20.19 3.33
C ALA A 71 0.40 19.24 4.53
N ALA A 72 -0.47 18.23 4.61
CA ALA A 72 -0.39 17.17 5.61
C ALA A 72 0.89 16.34 5.44
N LEU A 73 1.31 16.05 4.20
CA LEU A 73 2.58 15.38 3.94
C LEU A 73 3.75 16.22 4.46
N THR A 74 3.77 17.50 4.16
CA THR A 74 4.83 18.42 4.62
C THR A 74 4.93 18.45 6.14
N LYS A 75 3.77 18.52 6.84
CA LYS A 75 3.72 18.49 8.30
C LYS A 75 4.22 17.17 8.87
N GLU A 76 3.79 16.05 8.28
CA GLU A 76 4.25 14.72 8.70
C GLU A 76 5.75 14.55 8.52
N LEU A 77 6.29 14.96 7.36
CA LEU A 77 7.73 14.91 7.09
C LEU A 77 8.56 15.78 8.05
N ALA A 78 8.06 16.96 8.42
CA ALA A 78 8.72 17.80 9.42
C ALA A 78 8.82 17.08 10.78
N HIS A 79 7.73 16.40 11.18
CA HIS A 79 7.73 15.59 12.39
C HIS A 79 8.69 14.39 12.28
N LEU A 80 8.63 13.62 11.20
CA LEU A 80 9.48 12.45 11.01
C LEU A 80 10.99 12.81 10.98
N ARG A 81 11.33 13.97 10.44
CA ARG A 81 12.72 14.49 10.45
C ARG A 81 13.18 14.93 11.82
N SER A 82 12.27 15.27 12.74
CA SER A 82 12.60 15.70 14.10
C SER A 82 12.72 14.53 15.09
N LEU A 83 12.50 13.29 14.66
CA LEU A 83 12.60 12.13 15.54
C LEU A 83 14.04 11.93 16.05
N PRO A 84 14.22 11.60 17.32
CA PRO A 84 15.54 11.27 17.87
C PRO A 84 16.23 10.18 17.07
N GLY A 85 17.51 10.39 16.73
CA GLY A 85 18.27 9.45 15.91
C GLY A 85 18.13 9.64 14.40
N VAL A 86 17.17 10.42 13.92
CA VAL A 86 17.05 10.73 12.49
C VAL A 86 18.00 11.87 12.13
N GLU A 87 18.98 11.59 11.28
CA GLU A 87 19.95 12.57 10.76
C GLU A 87 19.48 13.21 9.45
N GLY A 88 18.51 12.61 8.79
CA GLY A 88 17.93 13.13 7.58
C GLY A 88 16.94 12.16 6.93
N ALA A 89 16.10 12.67 6.06
CA ALA A 89 15.13 11.90 5.32
C ALA A 89 15.04 12.38 3.87
N GLU A 90 15.11 11.44 2.95
CA GLU A 90 14.80 11.65 1.53
C GLU A 90 13.36 11.19 1.27
N VAL A 91 12.67 11.92 0.42
CA VAL A 91 11.25 11.69 0.14
C VAL A 91 11.04 11.45 -1.34
N PHE A 92 10.30 10.42 -1.66
CA PHE A 92 9.67 10.24 -2.94
C PHE A 92 8.17 10.50 -2.79
N ARG A 93 7.62 11.43 -3.55
CA ARG A 93 6.19 11.71 -3.59
C ARG A 93 5.59 10.99 -4.79
N ALA A 94 4.71 10.03 -4.55
CA ALA A 94 4.05 9.30 -5.61
C ALA A 94 3.02 10.18 -6.35
N ASN A 95 3.06 10.10 -7.67
CA ASN A 95 2.15 10.77 -8.58
C ASN A 95 1.03 9.82 -9.04
N ALA A 96 1.44 8.60 -9.39
CA ALA A 96 0.54 7.52 -9.74
C ALA A 96 1.00 6.22 -9.07
N VAL A 97 0.04 5.42 -8.60
CA VAL A 97 0.28 4.06 -8.09
C VAL A 97 -0.28 3.09 -9.12
N TYR A 98 0.55 2.21 -9.65
CA TYR A 98 0.18 1.23 -10.68
C TYR A 98 -0.15 -0.14 -10.09
N LYS A 99 0.45 -0.45 -8.96
CA LYS A 99 0.26 -1.72 -8.27
C LYS A 99 0.41 -1.55 -6.77
N ASP A 100 -0.51 -2.16 -6.04
CA ASP A 100 -0.45 -2.28 -4.60
C ASP A 100 -0.98 -3.68 -4.24
N ALA A 101 -0.17 -4.47 -3.55
CA ALA A 101 -0.54 -5.84 -3.18
C ALA A 101 -1.74 -5.88 -2.22
N HIS A 102 -1.98 -4.78 -1.51
CA HIS A 102 -2.98 -4.67 -0.45
C HIS A 102 -4.17 -3.78 -0.82
N SER A 103 -4.16 -3.16 -1.99
CA SER A 103 -5.20 -2.21 -2.40
C SER A 103 -5.54 -2.37 -3.88
N SER A 104 -6.80 -2.16 -4.22
CA SER A 104 -7.23 -2.18 -5.62
C SER A 104 -6.86 -0.86 -6.29
N VAL A 105 -5.91 -0.92 -7.22
CA VAL A 105 -5.57 0.20 -8.10
C VAL A 105 -6.43 0.08 -9.36
N ARG A 106 -7.61 0.69 -9.35
CA ARG A 106 -8.51 0.74 -10.50
C ARG A 106 -8.96 2.17 -10.73
N GLU A 107 -9.03 2.58 -11.99
CA GLU A 107 -9.77 3.75 -12.37
C GLU A 107 -11.26 3.49 -12.11
N LEU A 108 -11.87 4.36 -11.34
CA LEU A 108 -13.30 4.35 -11.13
C LEU A 108 -13.95 5.09 -12.29
N GLY A 109 -15.00 4.48 -12.86
CA GLY A 109 -15.93 5.21 -13.72
C GLY A 109 -16.66 6.31 -12.91
N ASP A 110 -17.42 7.15 -13.60
CA ASP A 110 -18.28 8.16 -12.98
C ASP A 110 -19.32 7.48 -12.07
N ILE A 111 -18.97 7.31 -10.80
CA ILE A 111 -19.87 6.75 -9.79
C ILE A 111 -20.10 7.79 -8.69
N GLU A 112 -21.36 8.16 -8.51
CA GLU A 112 -21.79 8.98 -7.36
C GLU A 112 -22.10 8.08 -6.16
N LEU A 113 -21.51 8.42 -5.01
CA LEU A 113 -21.72 7.73 -3.75
C LEU A 113 -22.52 8.62 -2.81
N ASP A 114 -23.65 8.11 -2.33
CA ASP A 114 -24.45 8.78 -1.30
C ASP A 114 -23.95 8.45 0.12
N ALA A 115 -24.56 9.10 1.12
CA ALA A 115 -24.20 8.91 2.53
C ALA A 115 -24.41 7.46 3.02
N LEU A 116 -25.36 6.72 2.45
CA LEU A 116 -25.59 5.31 2.79
C LEU A 116 -24.50 4.41 2.18
N ASP A 117 -24.07 4.72 0.96
CA ASP A 117 -22.97 4.02 0.31
C ASP A 117 -21.69 4.16 1.14
N TRP A 118 -21.36 5.39 1.59
CA TRP A 118 -20.22 5.62 2.47
C TRP A 118 -20.33 4.91 3.83
N ARG A 119 -21.52 4.78 4.39
CA ARG A 119 -21.75 4.00 5.61
C ARG A 119 -21.50 2.50 5.37
N LEU A 120 -21.95 1.95 4.24
CA LEU A 120 -21.68 0.57 3.84
C LEU A 120 -20.19 0.33 3.61
N VAL A 121 -19.52 1.23 2.88
CA VAL A 121 -18.07 1.20 2.65
C VAL A 121 -17.30 1.12 3.97
N ARG A 122 -17.57 2.03 4.92
CA ARG A 122 -16.88 2.03 6.23
C ARG A 122 -17.09 0.73 7.01
N ARG A 123 -18.23 0.07 6.85
CA ARG A 123 -18.49 -1.22 7.51
C ARG A 123 -17.73 -2.37 6.84
N LEU A 124 -17.72 -2.40 5.52
CA LEU A 124 -16.95 -3.39 4.75
C LEU A 124 -15.44 -3.26 4.95
N LEU A 125 -14.93 -2.03 5.15
CA LEU A 125 -13.55 -1.81 5.52
C LEU A 125 -13.16 -2.43 6.88
N LYS A 126 -14.10 -2.44 7.85
CA LYS A 126 -13.88 -3.05 9.17
C LYS A 126 -14.03 -4.57 9.13
N ASP A 127 -14.98 -5.08 8.34
CA ASP A 127 -15.25 -6.50 8.21
C ASP A 127 -15.80 -6.82 6.80
N GLY A 128 -14.91 -7.27 5.93
CA GLY A 128 -15.26 -7.70 4.57
C GLY A 128 -16.13 -8.96 4.50
N ARG A 129 -16.37 -9.65 5.65
CA ARG A 129 -17.26 -10.81 5.77
C ARG A 129 -18.64 -10.45 6.28
N ALA A 130 -18.90 -9.19 6.60
CA ALA A 130 -20.19 -8.77 7.14
C ALA A 130 -21.35 -9.23 6.25
N SER A 131 -22.37 -9.86 6.84
CA SER A 131 -23.52 -10.32 6.07
C SER A 131 -24.37 -9.14 5.60
N TYR A 132 -25.08 -9.30 4.47
CA TYR A 132 -25.99 -8.27 3.99
C TYR A 132 -27.09 -7.92 5.02
N ALA A 133 -27.48 -8.88 5.87
CA ALA A 133 -28.42 -8.63 6.97
C ALA A 133 -27.83 -7.74 8.06
N ASP A 134 -26.56 -7.95 8.41
CA ASP A 134 -25.86 -7.12 9.39
C ASP A 134 -25.61 -5.71 8.86
N LEU A 135 -25.15 -5.61 7.61
CA LEU A 135 -24.97 -4.32 6.92
C LEU A 135 -26.29 -3.54 6.87
N ALA A 136 -27.38 -4.19 6.46
CA ALA A 136 -28.72 -3.59 6.38
C ALA A 136 -29.17 -3.01 7.73
N ARG A 137 -29.02 -3.80 8.80
CA ARG A 137 -29.39 -3.40 10.17
C ARG A 137 -28.60 -2.18 10.62
N GLN A 138 -27.31 -2.13 10.33
CA GLN A 138 -26.43 -1.04 10.76
C GLN A 138 -26.65 0.28 10.01
N VAL A 139 -27.09 0.22 8.75
CA VAL A 139 -27.33 1.43 7.95
C VAL A 139 -28.82 1.79 7.81
N GLY A 140 -29.72 1.01 8.40
CA GLY A 140 -31.16 1.26 8.37
C GLY A 140 -31.83 0.93 7.02
N LEU A 141 -31.37 -0.11 6.33
CA LEU A 141 -31.90 -0.55 5.06
C LEU A 141 -32.56 -1.93 5.17
N SER A 142 -33.36 -2.31 4.17
CA SER A 142 -33.72 -3.70 3.98
C SER A 142 -32.52 -4.52 3.49
N GLN A 143 -32.50 -5.82 3.76
CA GLN A 143 -31.42 -6.70 3.30
C GLN A 143 -31.26 -6.68 1.77
N ALA A 144 -32.36 -6.62 1.03
CA ALA A 144 -32.35 -6.54 -0.43
C ALA A 144 -31.72 -5.23 -0.92
N ALA A 145 -32.06 -4.09 -0.29
CA ALA A 145 -31.48 -2.78 -0.63
C ALA A 145 -29.98 -2.71 -0.29
N ALA A 146 -29.58 -3.24 0.88
CA ALA A 146 -28.16 -3.30 1.24
C ALA A 146 -27.37 -4.19 0.28
N ARG A 147 -27.91 -5.38 -0.09
CA ARG A 147 -27.28 -6.25 -1.08
C ARG A 147 -27.10 -5.55 -2.44
N SER A 148 -28.15 -4.92 -2.96
CA SER A 148 -28.09 -4.21 -4.25
C SER A 148 -27.01 -3.13 -4.27
N ARG A 149 -26.89 -2.33 -3.19
CA ARG A 149 -25.86 -1.30 -3.06
C ARG A 149 -24.46 -1.89 -2.96
N VAL A 150 -24.26 -2.91 -2.13
CA VAL A 150 -22.96 -3.57 -1.98
C VAL A 150 -22.50 -4.20 -3.28
N VAL A 151 -23.40 -4.90 -4.02
CA VAL A 151 -23.08 -5.46 -5.33
C VAL A 151 -22.67 -4.34 -6.30
N ARG A 152 -23.39 -3.22 -6.34
CA ARG A 152 -23.02 -2.06 -7.16
C ARG A 152 -21.63 -1.53 -6.79
N LEU A 153 -21.32 -1.42 -5.49
CA LEU A 153 -20.00 -0.94 -5.02
C LEU A 153 -18.87 -1.91 -5.38
N LEU A 154 -19.12 -3.22 -5.36
CA LEU A 154 -18.15 -4.24 -5.78
C LEU A 154 -17.96 -4.24 -7.32
N ASP A 155 -19.06 -4.22 -8.07
CA ASP A 155 -19.03 -4.27 -9.55
C ASP A 155 -18.38 -3.02 -10.15
N SER A 156 -18.59 -1.86 -9.53
CA SER A 156 -17.95 -0.60 -9.93
C SER A 156 -16.48 -0.51 -9.50
N GLY A 157 -15.98 -1.46 -8.68
CA GLY A 157 -14.61 -1.42 -8.17
C GLY A 157 -14.37 -0.40 -7.05
N VAL A 158 -15.42 0.26 -6.55
CA VAL A 158 -15.31 1.18 -5.39
C VAL A 158 -14.86 0.43 -4.14
N VAL A 159 -15.43 -0.75 -3.92
CA VAL A 159 -15.03 -1.63 -2.82
C VAL A 159 -14.44 -2.91 -3.42
N HIS A 160 -13.34 -3.34 -2.85
CA HIS A 160 -12.73 -4.63 -3.13
C HIS A 160 -12.64 -5.44 -1.85
N VAL A 161 -13.13 -6.67 -1.88
CA VAL A 161 -13.01 -7.60 -0.75
C VAL A 161 -11.90 -8.57 -1.08
N THR A 162 -10.83 -8.54 -0.33
CA THR A 162 -9.65 -9.37 -0.55
C THR A 162 -9.31 -10.20 0.67
N ALA A 163 -8.66 -11.32 0.43
CA ALA A 163 -8.06 -12.13 1.48
C ALA A 163 -6.60 -11.71 1.65
N LEU A 164 -6.27 -11.25 2.84
CA LEU A 164 -4.89 -10.99 3.21
C LEU A 164 -4.28 -12.29 3.74
N VAL A 165 -3.25 -12.75 3.07
CA VAL A 165 -2.47 -13.91 3.49
C VAL A 165 -1.09 -13.40 3.87
N GLU A 166 -0.59 -13.83 5.03
CA GLU A 166 0.79 -13.52 5.42
C GLU A 166 1.75 -14.01 4.32
N PRO A 167 2.66 -13.17 3.81
CA PRO A 167 3.57 -13.55 2.73
C PRO A 167 4.33 -14.85 3.02
N SER A 168 4.77 -15.06 4.24
CA SER A 168 5.43 -16.29 4.70
C SER A 168 4.53 -17.54 4.63
N ALA A 169 3.22 -17.38 4.85
CA ALA A 169 2.26 -18.49 4.78
C ALA A 169 2.04 -19.01 3.36
N VAL A 170 2.35 -18.19 2.35
CA VAL A 170 2.32 -18.57 0.91
C VAL A 170 3.72 -18.75 0.33
N GLY A 171 4.75 -18.82 1.19
CA GLY A 171 6.12 -19.02 0.76
C GLY A 171 6.78 -17.80 0.12
N ALA A 172 6.23 -16.60 0.32
CA ALA A 172 6.83 -15.34 -0.14
C ALA A 172 7.74 -14.80 0.97
N ASN A 173 8.95 -15.35 1.08
CA ASN A 173 9.85 -15.10 2.21
C ASN A 173 10.87 -14.00 1.96
N GLU A 174 11.07 -13.60 0.71
CA GLU A 174 12.07 -12.63 0.31
C GLU A 174 11.39 -11.37 -0.25
N GLN A 175 11.80 -10.22 0.26
CA GLN A 175 11.29 -8.92 -0.18
C GLN A 175 12.42 -7.93 -0.44
N LEU A 176 12.31 -7.22 -1.55
CA LEU A 176 13.27 -6.20 -1.98
C LEU A 176 12.50 -4.94 -2.42
N GLY A 177 12.91 -3.80 -1.89
CA GLY A 177 12.52 -2.51 -2.43
C GLY A 177 13.49 -2.06 -3.52
N PHE A 178 12.97 -1.34 -4.51
CA PHE A 178 13.80 -0.72 -5.54
C PHE A 178 13.32 0.69 -5.88
N GLY A 179 14.27 1.53 -6.27
CA GLY A 179 14.03 2.82 -6.88
C GLY A 179 14.80 2.91 -8.19
N LEU A 180 14.18 3.45 -9.21
CA LEU A 180 14.82 3.58 -10.52
C LEU A 180 14.63 4.97 -11.11
N CYS A 181 15.63 5.37 -11.90
CA CYS A 181 15.56 6.53 -12.78
C CYS A 181 15.23 6.06 -14.19
N CYS A 182 14.30 6.75 -14.84
CA CYS A 182 13.83 6.39 -16.18
C CYS A 182 14.70 7.01 -17.27
N ARG A 183 14.73 6.33 -18.41
CA ARG A 183 15.14 6.90 -19.69
C ARG A 183 13.90 7.10 -20.55
N GLY A 184 13.19 8.21 -20.35
CA GLY A 184 11.96 8.52 -21.06
C GLY A 184 10.74 8.63 -20.15
N ASP A 185 9.61 8.10 -20.59
CA ASP A 185 8.32 8.23 -19.92
C ASP A 185 8.20 7.26 -18.72
N ALA A 186 8.11 7.83 -17.51
CA ALA A 186 7.96 7.08 -16.26
C ALA A 186 6.61 6.37 -16.17
N ASP A 187 5.55 6.92 -16.76
CA ASP A 187 4.22 6.33 -16.69
C ASP A 187 4.11 5.10 -17.62
N ALA A 188 4.67 5.19 -18.83
CA ALA A 188 4.77 4.04 -19.71
C ALA A 188 5.60 2.90 -19.10
N LEU A 189 6.71 3.24 -18.43
CA LEU A 189 7.53 2.28 -17.71
C LEU A 189 6.78 1.68 -16.51
N GLY A 190 6.08 2.51 -15.73
CA GLY A 190 5.24 2.08 -14.62
C GLY A 190 4.19 1.05 -15.06
N ALA A 191 3.47 1.33 -16.14
CA ALA A 191 2.48 0.42 -16.71
C ALA A 191 3.10 -0.92 -17.15
N ALA A 192 4.30 -0.90 -17.75
CA ALA A 192 5.00 -2.12 -18.17
C ALA A 192 5.43 -2.97 -16.96
N LEU A 193 6.03 -2.36 -15.94
CA LEU A 193 6.49 -3.06 -14.74
C LEU A 193 5.33 -3.59 -13.88
N ALA A 194 4.18 -2.94 -13.87
CA ALA A 194 3.00 -3.37 -13.12
C ALA A 194 2.47 -4.74 -13.57
N ASN A 195 2.72 -5.14 -14.82
CA ASN A 195 2.34 -6.44 -15.34
C ASN A 195 3.23 -7.59 -14.82
N MET A 196 4.36 -7.29 -14.20
CA MET A 196 5.23 -8.32 -13.64
C MET A 196 4.60 -8.92 -12.37
N SER A 197 4.43 -10.23 -12.35
CA SER A 197 3.71 -10.95 -11.26
C SER A 197 4.38 -10.80 -9.89
N ARG A 198 5.73 -10.69 -9.85
CA ARG A 198 6.50 -10.57 -8.61
C ARG A 198 6.66 -9.14 -8.10
N VAL A 199 6.33 -8.14 -8.90
CA VAL A 199 6.22 -6.76 -8.42
C VAL A 199 4.97 -6.69 -7.56
N SER A 200 5.12 -6.36 -6.28
CA SER A 200 4.03 -6.28 -5.30
C SER A 200 3.54 -4.86 -5.06
N PHE A 201 4.41 -3.87 -5.21
CA PHE A 201 4.09 -2.45 -5.15
C PHE A 201 4.80 -1.72 -6.28
N LEU A 202 4.16 -0.71 -6.86
CA LEU A 202 4.78 0.14 -7.90
C LEU A 202 4.10 1.50 -7.97
N ALA A 203 4.91 2.56 -7.95
CA ALA A 203 4.46 3.94 -8.10
C ALA A 203 5.44 4.76 -8.93
N SER A 204 4.94 5.64 -9.81
CA SER A 204 5.71 6.73 -10.41
C SER A 204 5.56 8.00 -9.58
N GLY A 205 6.52 8.91 -9.67
CA GLY A 205 6.49 10.15 -8.92
C GLY A 205 7.77 10.93 -9.08
N PHE A 206 8.10 11.70 -8.06
CA PHE A 206 9.30 12.51 -8.06
C PHE A 206 9.98 12.56 -6.70
N GLY A 207 11.29 12.78 -6.75
CA GLY A 207 12.20 12.78 -5.62
C GLY A 207 13.57 12.29 -6.09
N ARG A 208 14.14 11.35 -5.32
CA ARG A 208 15.40 10.69 -5.71
C ARG A 208 15.25 9.78 -6.94
N TYR A 209 14.08 9.19 -7.14
CA TYR A 209 13.75 8.24 -8.20
C TYR A 209 12.56 8.76 -9.01
N ASP A 210 12.38 8.22 -10.22
CA ASP A 210 11.19 8.45 -11.04
C ASP A 210 10.10 7.39 -10.77
N VAL A 211 10.54 6.18 -10.41
CA VAL A 211 9.67 5.06 -10.04
C VAL A 211 10.24 4.36 -8.82
N ILE A 212 9.38 3.98 -7.89
CA ILE A 212 9.69 3.09 -6.78
C ILE A 212 8.82 1.85 -6.82
N GLY A 213 9.33 0.75 -6.30
CA GLY A 213 8.56 -0.49 -6.23
C GLY A 213 9.11 -1.48 -5.21
N SER A 214 8.40 -2.59 -5.08
CA SER A 214 8.83 -3.73 -4.28
C SER A 214 8.64 -5.02 -5.07
N ILE A 215 9.55 -5.94 -4.88
CA ILE A 215 9.51 -7.31 -5.39
C ILE A 215 9.34 -8.26 -4.22
N THR A 216 8.46 -9.24 -4.38
CA THR A 216 8.26 -10.32 -3.41
C THR A 216 8.45 -11.66 -4.10
N ALA A 217 9.23 -12.56 -3.50
CA ALA A 217 9.57 -13.86 -4.07
C ALA A 217 9.63 -14.96 -3.00
N PRO A 218 9.47 -16.24 -3.37
CA PRO A 218 9.54 -17.33 -2.42
C PRO A 218 10.98 -17.61 -1.95
N ASP A 219 11.97 -17.28 -2.74
CA ASP A 219 13.38 -17.52 -2.47
C ASP A 219 14.28 -16.47 -3.15
N ARG A 220 15.54 -16.45 -2.76
CA ARG A 220 16.55 -15.53 -3.26
C ARG A 220 16.80 -15.64 -4.78
N CYS A 221 16.76 -16.84 -5.33
CA CYS A 221 16.98 -17.04 -6.78
C CYS A 221 15.88 -16.36 -7.58
N ARG A 222 14.62 -16.55 -7.17
CA ARG A 222 13.45 -15.93 -7.80
C ARG A 222 13.40 -14.43 -7.59
N LEU A 223 13.92 -13.93 -6.45
CA LEU A 223 14.07 -12.50 -6.21
C LEU A 223 15.06 -11.88 -7.20
N VAL A 224 16.22 -12.51 -7.39
CA VAL A 224 17.24 -12.06 -8.35
C VAL A 224 16.71 -12.10 -9.78
N GLU A 225 16.03 -13.19 -10.19
CA GLU A 225 15.40 -13.28 -11.52
C GLU A 225 14.43 -12.11 -11.76
N ALA A 226 13.59 -11.80 -10.78
CA ALA A 226 12.62 -10.70 -10.90
C ALA A 226 13.32 -9.32 -10.96
N LEU A 227 14.38 -9.12 -10.20
CA LEU A 227 15.18 -7.90 -10.25
C LEU A 227 15.86 -7.72 -11.62
N GLU A 228 16.44 -8.80 -12.17
CA GLU A 228 17.04 -8.75 -13.50
C GLU A 228 15.99 -8.50 -14.60
N ALA A 229 14.77 -9.01 -14.45
CA ALA A 229 13.67 -8.68 -15.35
C ALA A 229 13.30 -7.19 -15.29
N VAL A 230 13.27 -6.60 -14.09
CA VAL A 230 13.08 -5.15 -13.92
C VAL A 230 14.20 -4.38 -14.62
N ARG A 231 15.47 -4.74 -14.38
CA ARG A 231 16.64 -4.09 -15.00
C ARG A 231 16.64 -4.18 -16.52
N GLY A 232 16.18 -5.32 -17.06
CA GLY A 232 16.10 -5.56 -18.51
C GLY A 232 14.93 -4.86 -19.22
N THR A 233 14.04 -4.19 -18.47
CA THR A 233 12.89 -3.51 -19.08
C THR A 233 13.34 -2.25 -19.82
N VAL A 234 12.84 -2.09 -21.04
CA VAL A 234 13.12 -0.89 -21.85
C VAL A 234 12.68 0.37 -21.12
N GLY A 235 13.55 1.36 -21.08
CA GLY A 235 13.31 2.63 -20.37
C GLY A 235 13.86 2.64 -18.94
N VAL A 236 14.31 1.51 -18.39
CA VAL A 236 15.02 1.49 -17.10
C VAL A 236 16.42 2.08 -17.26
N GLY A 237 16.75 3.04 -16.42
CA GLY A 237 18.08 3.62 -16.29
C GLY A 237 18.85 2.98 -15.12
N ASN A 238 19.13 3.81 -14.09
CA ASN A 238 19.79 3.32 -12.88
C ASN A 238 18.77 2.68 -11.94
N VAL A 239 19.14 1.57 -11.31
CA VAL A 239 18.33 0.87 -10.30
C VAL A 239 19.11 0.80 -9.00
N GLU A 240 18.58 1.39 -7.95
CA GLU A 240 19.05 1.24 -6.58
C GLU A 240 18.10 0.29 -5.84
N THR A 241 18.63 -0.56 -4.98
CA THR A 241 17.85 -1.57 -4.26
C THR A 241 18.13 -1.52 -2.77
N TRP A 242 17.15 -1.94 -1.96
CA TRP A 242 17.28 -2.15 -0.53
C TRP A 242 16.52 -3.40 -0.11
N GLU A 243 17.16 -4.21 0.71
CA GLU A 243 16.55 -5.43 1.24
C GLU A 243 15.79 -5.10 2.52
N TYR A 244 14.56 -5.59 2.68
CA TYR A 244 13.83 -5.47 3.93
C TYR A 244 14.29 -6.55 4.90
N LEU A 245 15.03 -6.14 5.93
CA LEU A 245 15.51 -7.05 6.97
C LEU A 245 14.41 -7.41 7.97
N ARG A 246 13.56 -6.43 8.28
CA ARG A 246 12.43 -6.59 9.19
C ARG A 246 11.36 -5.56 8.89
N VAL A 247 10.15 -6.02 8.64
CA VAL A 247 8.97 -5.17 8.55
C VAL A 247 8.42 -4.97 9.95
N SER A 248 8.39 -3.72 10.44
CA SER A 248 7.85 -3.35 11.75
C SER A 248 6.40 -2.93 11.69
N LYS A 249 5.96 -2.43 10.55
CA LYS A 249 4.57 -2.08 10.28
C LYS A 249 4.21 -2.37 8.83
N GLU A 250 3.08 -3.00 8.64
CA GLU A 250 2.44 -3.14 7.34
C GLU A 250 0.93 -2.99 7.54
N ARG A 251 0.41 -1.81 7.21
CA ARG A 251 -1.02 -1.52 7.26
C ARG A 251 -1.68 -2.07 6.02
N ARG A 252 -2.69 -2.88 6.23
CA ARG A 252 -3.45 -3.54 5.18
C ARG A 252 -4.72 -2.73 4.92
N GLY A 253 -5.25 -2.79 3.71
CA GLY A 253 -6.28 -1.90 3.16
C GLY A 253 -7.48 -1.52 4.05
N GLY A 254 -7.82 -2.29 5.08
CA GLY A 254 -8.94 -2.01 6.01
C GLY A 254 -8.66 -0.99 7.11
N ASP A 255 -7.40 -0.64 7.36
CA ASP A 255 -6.99 0.20 8.51
C ASP A 255 -6.98 1.69 8.17
N ARG A 256 -8.13 2.26 7.80
CA ARG A 256 -8.26 3.71 7.55
C ARG A 256 -8.74 4.45 8.78
N PRO A 257 -8.31 5.74 8.97
CA PRO A 257 -8.69 6.55 10.13
C PRO A 257 -10.21 6.66 10.30
N GLU A 258 -10.67 6.78 11.55
CA GLU A 258 -12.05 7.13 11.82
C GLU A 258 -12.36 8.53 11.23
N GLY A 259 -13.41 8.63 10.43
CA GLY A 259 -13.78 9.88 9.73
C GLY A 259 -13.28 9.99 8.30
N TRP A 260 -12.58 8.99 7.76
CA TRP A 260 -12.21 8.97 6.37
C TRP A 260 -13.42 8.91 5.42
N GLY A 261 -13.41 9.75 4.38
CA GLY A 261 -14.50 9.94 3.44
C GLY A 261 -15.34 11.18 3.77
N PRO A 262 -16.12 11.69 2.84
CA PRO A 262 -17.04 12.81 3.09
C PRO A 262 -18.04 12.43 4.17
N LEU A 263 -18.38 13.40 5.03
CA LEU A 263 -19.36 13.28 6.12
C LEU A 263 -20.76 13.02 5.58
#